data_99e8467c906f4f81b6c5ce53df768a72
#
_entry.id   99e8467c906f4f81b6c5ce53df768a72
#
_cell.length_a   1.000
_cell.length_b   1.000
_cell.length_c   1.000
_cell.angle_alpha   90.00
_cell.angle_beta   90.00
_cell.angle_gamma   90.00
#
_symmetry.space_group_name_H-M   'P 1'
#
loop_
_entity.id
_entity.type
_entity.pdbx_description
1 polymer ?
#
loop_
_entity_poly.entity_id
_entity_poly.type
_entity_poly.pdbx_seq_one_letter_code
_entity_poly.pdbx_strand_id
1 'polypeptide(L)'
;MPTTIVTGRDIVFTLATVNYDAQTTAVTLVNAPVITTYQTLDGKAYKHIDDQWTLNIELLADWGVASSLFEAMWTAFTTAPNTALAFSLTTATGAVFTGNAFPVAPTAGGTAPDAQTDSWSMLCSTTPVATFS
;
A
#
# COMPACT_ATOMS: atom_id res chain seq x y z
N MET A 1 -22.75 -22.22 7.50
CA MET A 1 -21.54 -21.53 8.01
C MET A 1 -21.84 -20.05 8.14
N PRO A 2 -21.61 -19.45 9.31
CA PRO A 2 -21.85 -18.03 9.46
C PRO A 2 -20.86 -17.21 8.63
N THR A 3 -21.33 -16.09 8.10
CA THR A 3 -20.50 -15.18 7.33
C THR A 3 -20.01 -14.06 8.25
N THR A 4 -18.71 -13.83 8.27
CA THR A 4 -18.11 -12.73 9.01
C THR A 4 -17.92 -11.55 8.09
N ILE A 5 -18.45 -10.40 8.47
CA ILE A 5 -18.30 -9.18 7.70
C ILE A 5 -17.05 -8.45 8.19
N VAL A 6 -16.10 -8.23 7.27
CA VAL A 6 -14.86 -7.51 7.55
C VAL A 6 -15.02 -6.07 7.05
N THR A 7 -14.74 -5.12 7.93
CA THR A 7 -14.87 -3.69 7.58
C THR A 7 -13.51 -3.01 7.61
N GLY A 8 -13.45 -1.77 7.08
CA GLY A 8 -12.22 -0.99 7.12
C GLY A 8 -11.72 -0.69 8.52
N ARG A 9 -12.56 -0.80 9.54
CA ARG A 9 -12.15 -0.61 10.93
C ARG A 9 -11.32 -1.77 11.49
N ASP A 10 -11.38 -2.92 10.83
CA ASP A 10 -10.60 -4.09 11.22
C ASP A 10 -9.17 -4.05 10.69
N ILE A 11 -8.86 -3.05 9.86
CA ILE A 11 -7.55 -2.93 9.22
C ILE A 11 -6.54 -2.35 10.20
N VAL A 12 -5.38 -3.01 10.29
CA VAL A 12 -4.21 -2.49 10.99
C VAL A 12 -3.09 -2.29 9.98
N PHE A 13 -2.52 -1.11 9.96
CA PHE A 13 -1.48 -0.77 8.99
C PHE A 13 -0.25 -0.20 9.69
N THR A 14 0.92 -0.78 9.38
CA THR A 14 2.21 -0.25 9.83
C THR A 14 3.11 -0.02 8.63
N LEU A 15 3.91 1.05 8.69
CA LEU A 15 4.90 1.38 7.68
C LEU A 15 6.21 1.69 8.40
N ALA A 16 7.29 1.03 7.99
CA ALA A 16 8.59 1.16 8.65
C ALA A 16 8.49 0.89 10.17
N THR A 17 7.69 -0.11 10.54
CA THR A 17 7.42 -0.57 11.91
C THR A 17 6.63 0.41 12.80
N VAL A 18 6.08 1.48 12.24
CA VAL A 18 5.25 2.44 12.97
C VAL A 18 3.80 2.32 12.53
N ASN A 19 2.88 2.33 13.49
CA ASN A 19 1.44 2.24 13.23
C ASN A 19 0.89 3.63 12.90
N TYR A 20 0.23 3.74 11.74
CA TYR A 20 -0.34 4.99 11.25
C TYR A 20 -1.86 4.92 11.08
N ASP A 21 -2.53 4.01 11.78
CA ASP A 21 -3.98 3.85 11.66
C ASP A 21 -4.75 5.12 11.96
N ALA A 22 -4.23 5.95 12.87
CA ALA A 22 -4.96 7.15 13.32
C ALA A 22 -5.15 8.19 12.22
N GLN A 23 -4.29 8.21 11.21
CA GLN A 23 -4.38 9.18 10.12
C GLN A 23 -4.72 8.56 8.77
N THR A 24 -4.68 7.23 8.66
CA THR A 24 -4.95 6.53 7.42
C THR A 24 -6.44 6.31 7.25
N THR A 25 -7.00 6.77 6.14
CA THR A 25 -8.43 6.63 5.85
C THR A 25 -8.73 5.44 4.97
N ALA A 26 -7.76 5.00 4.15
CA ALA A 26 -7.92 3.82 3.30
C ALA A 26 -6.57 3.23 2.96
N VAL A 27 -6.48 1.90 2.95
CA VAL A 27 -5.30 1.15 2.53
C VAL A 27 -5.75 -0.01 1.68
N THR A 28 -5.15 -0.16 0.49
CA THR A 28 -5.40 -1.32 -0.37
C THR A 28 -4.09 -1.82 -0.96
N LEU A 29 -4.00 -3.13 -1.12
CA LEU A 29 -2.89 -3.78 -1.81
C LEU A 29 -3.45 -4.41 -3.07
N VAL A 30 -2.97 -3.97 -4.22
CA VAL A 30 -3.54 -4.32 -5.52
C VAL A 30 -2.49 -4.94 -6.41
N ASN A 31 -2.88 -5.98 -7.14
CA ASN A 31 -2.02 -6.63 -8.14
C ASN A 31 -2.47 -6.27 -9.55
N ALA A 32 -1.50 -5.94 -10.39
CA ALA A 32 -1.71 -5.76 -11.83
C ALA A 32 -0.93 -6.86 -12.56
N PRO A 33 -1.57 -7.99 -12.89
CA PRO A 33 -0.88 -9.09 -13.54
C PRO A 33 -0.56 -8.78 -15.01
N VAL A 34 0.56 -9.27 -15.48
CA VAL A 34 0.92 -9.22 -16.90
C VAL A 34 0.73 -10.62 -17.48
N ILE A 35 -0.28 -10.76 -18.34
CA ILE A 35 -0.64 -12.04 -18.95
C ILE A 35 -0.46 -11.92 -20.45
N THR A 36 0.28 -12.86 -21.05
CA THR A 36 0.49 -12.93 -22.49
C THR A 36 -0.42 -14.01 -23.07
N THR A 37 -1.09 -13.67 -24.18
CA THR A 37 -1.94 -14.60 -24.92
C THR A 37 -1.19 -15.13 -26.12
N TYR A 38 -1.17 -16.45 -26.29
CA TYR A 38 -0.56 -17.10 -27.44
C TYR A 38 -1.67 -17.78 -28.26
N GLN A 39 -1.65 -17.57 -29.58
CA GLN A 39 -2.57 -18.24 -30.49
C GLN A 39 -1.97 -19.59 -30.84
N THR A 40 -2.73 -20.66 -30.66
CA THR A 40 -2.35 -22.03 -31.02
C THR A 40 -3.36 -22.59 -32.02
N LEU A 41 -3.06 -23.76 -32.57
CA LEU A 41 -3.98 -24.43 -33.49
C LEU A 41 -5.28 -24.86 -32.81
N ASP A 42 -5.24 -25.11 -31.51
CA ASP A 42 -6.42 -25.49 -30.73
C ASP A 42 -7.14 -24.30 -30.10
N GLY A 43 -6.67 -23.06 -30.34
CA GLY A 43 -7.27 -21.86 -29.76
C GLY A 43 -6.23 -21.01 -29.06
N LYS A 44 -6.67 -20.24 -28.05
CA LYS A 44 -5.79 -19.32 -27.33
C LYS A 44 -5.25 -19.97 -26.07
N ALA A 45 -3.95 -19.79 -25.84
CA ALA A 45 -3.28 -20.16 -24.60
C ALA A 45 -2.82 -18.89 -23.87
N TYR A 46 -2.92 -18.89 -22.56
CA TYR A 46 -2.57 -17.74 -21.72
C TYR A 46 -1.40 -18.09 -20.84
N LYS A 47 -0.46 -17.15 -20.72
CA LYS A 47 0.69 -17.29 -19.84
C LYS A 47 0.81 -16.09 -18.94
N HIS A 48 0.81 -16.32 -17.65
CA HIS A 48 1.11 -15.29 -16.65
C HIS A 48 2.63 -15.07 -16.65
N ILE A 49 3.06 -13.85 -16.98
CA ILE A 49 4.46 -13.50 -17.13
C ILE A 49 5.01 -12.85 -15.87
N ASP A 50 4.27 -11.87 -15.32
CA ASP A 50 4.78 -11.08 -14.21
C ASP A 50 3.61 -10.43 -13.46
N ASP A 51 3.92 -9.84 -12.31
CA ASP A 51 2.98 -9.12 -11.47
C ASP A 51 3.56 -7.76 -11.10
N GLN A 52 2.70 -6.76 -11.01
CA GLN A 52 3.04 -5.50 -10.40
C GLN A 52 2.12 -5.27 -9.21
N TRP A 53 2.68 -5.28 -8.01
CA TRP A 53 1.94 -5.02 -6.79
C TRP A 53 2.08 -3.56 -6.40
N THR A 54 0.97 -2.95 -6.01
CA THR A 54 0.92 -1.55 -5.60
C THR A 54 0.18 -1.42 -4.28
N LEU A 55 0.78 -0.69 -3.34
CA LEU A 55 0.15 -0.34 -2.08
C LEU A 55 -0.43 1.06 -2.21
N ASN A 56 -1.76 1.17 -2.17
CA ASN A 56 -2.46 2.44 -2.27
C ASN A 56 -2.93 2.86 -0.88
N ILE A 57 -2.57 4.07 -0.48
CA ILE A 57 -2.87 4.59 0.85
C ILE A 57 -3.51 5.97 0.71
N GLU A 58 -4.66 6.17 1.38
CA GLU A 58 -5.27 7.49 1.52
C GLU A 58 -5.20 7.89 2.98
N LEU A 59 -4.71 9.09 3.25
CA LEU A 59 -4.44 9.51 4.62
C LEU A 59 -4.59 11.02 4.80
N LEU A 60 -4.68 11.41 6.08
CA LEU A 60 -4.69 12.80 6.47
C LEU A 60 -3.25 13.27 6.68
N ALA A 61 -2.95 14.49 6.26
CA ALA A 61 -1.61 15.05 6.40
C ALA A 61 -1.29 15.37 7.86
N ASP A 62 -0.05 15.11 8.25
CA ASP A 62 0.42 15.35 9.61
C ASP A 62 1.68 16.22 9.67
N TRP A 63 1.81 17.16 8.71
CA TRP A 63 2.97 18.05 8.67
C TRP A 63 3.14 18.81 9.99
N GLY A 64 4.39 18.95 10.42
CA GLY A 64 4.73 19.74 11.60
C GLY A 64 4.51 19.05 12.93
N VAL A 65 4.08 17.79 12.92
CA VAL A 65 3.88 17.00 14.14
C VAL A 65 5.12 16.16 14.41
N ALA A 66 5.44 15.93 15.67
CA ALA A 66 6.55 15.05 16.03
C ALA A 66 6.31 13.64 15.48
N SER A 67 7.33 13.04 14.88
CA SER A 67 7.27 11.74 14.24
C SER A 67 6.28 11.69 13.08
N SER A 68 6.18 12.77 12.31
CA SER A 68 5.28 12.89 11.17
C SER A 68 5.61 11.85 10.09
N LEU A 69 4.59 11.15 9.61
CA LEU A 69 4.74 10.23 8.49
C LEU A 69 5.05 10.97 7.20
N PHE A 70 4.40 12.11 6.96
CA PHE A 70 4.62 12.92 5.75
C PHE A 70 6.06 13.43 5.70
N GLU A 71 6.60 13.91 6.82
CA GLU A 71 7.99 14.39 6.88
C GLU A 71 8.96 13.24 6.71
N ALA A 72 8.70 12.09 7.32
CA ALA A 72 9.53 10.90 7.16
C ALA A 72 9.53 10.39 5.72
N MET A 73 8.36 10.38 5.07
CA MET A 73 8.25 9.93 3.68
C MET A 73 8.94 10.91 2.73
N TRP A 74 8.79 12.20 2.95
CA TRP A 74 9.48 13.23 2.16
C TRP A 74 10.99 13.03 2.24
N THR A 75 11.52 12.84 3.45
CA THR A 75 12.95 12.61 3.65
C THR A 75 13.41 11.32 2.99
N ALA A 76 12.64 10.24 3.11
CA ALA A 76 12.97 8.96 2.48
C ALA A 76 13.02 9.09 0.97
N PHE A 77 12.05 9.78 0.36
CA PHE A 77 12.00 9.96 -1.08
C PHE A 77 13.16 10.83 -1.59
N THR A 78 13.48 11.92 -0.89
CA THR A 78 14.54 12.84 -1.35
C THR A 78 15.94 12.32 -1.07
N THR A 79 16.11 11.48 -0.04
CA THR A 79 17.42 10.98 0.38
C THR A 79 17.73 9.61 -0.24
N ALA A 80 16.76 8.70 -0.25
CA ALA A 80 16.96 7.32 -0.70
C ALA A 80 15.72 6.79 -1.46
N PRO A 81 15.42 7.34 -2.66
CA PRO A 81 14.21 6.95 -3.39
C PRO A 81 14.20 5.50 -3.86
N ASN A 82 15.36 4.86 -3.92
CA ASN A 82 15.48 3.46 -4.36
C ASN A 82 15.52 2.47 -3.21
N THR A 83 15.37 2.92 -1.97
CA THR A 83 15.34 2.05 -0.80
C THR A 83 13.90 1.83 -0.38
N ALA A 84 13.42 0.57 -0.48
CA ALA A 84 12.05 0.23 -0.14
C ALA A 84 11.83 0.25 1.37
N LEU A 85 10.61 0.62 1.77
CA LEU A 85 10.17 0.65 3.16
C LEU A 85 9.31 -0.57 3.45
N ALA A 86 9.53 -1.20 4.60
CA ALA A 86 8.75 -2.36 5.00
C ALA A 86 7.35 -1.93 5.43
N PHE A 87 6.33 -2.70 5.02
CA PHE A 87 4.96 -2.46 5.45
C PHE A 87 4.32 -3.75 5.95
N SER A 88 3.31 -3.59 6.79
CA SER A 88 2.46 -4.69 7.25
C SER A 88 1.02 -4.24 7.23
N LEU A 89 0.17 -5.00 6.56
CA LEU A 89 -1.26 -4.72 6.44
C LEU A 89 -2.02 -5.92 6.96
N THR A 90 -2.79 -5.73 8.03
CA THR A 90 -3.68 -6.75 8.57
C THR A 90 -5.10 -6.36 8.21
N THR A 91 -5.74 -7.11 7.31
CA THR A 91 -7.12 -6.82 6.90
C THR A 91 -8.14 -7.32 7.89
N ALA A 92 -7.81 -8.41 8.58
CA ALA A 92 -8.63 -8.99 9.66
C ALA A 92 -7.72 -9.91 10.48
N THR A 93 -8.15 -10.29 11.66
CA THR A 93 -7.42 -11.25 12.48
C THR A 93 -7.18 -12.53 11.67
N GLY A 94 -5.94 -12.92 11.51
CA GLY A 94 -5.57 -14.11 10.76
C GLY A 94 -5.25 -13.88 9.28
N ALA A 95 -5.27 -12.63 8.81
CA ALA A 95 -4.92 -12.30 7.43
C ALA A 95 -3.96 -11.11 7.41
N VAL A 96 -2.67 -11.38 7.32
CA VAL A 96 -1.61 -10.39 7.37
C VAL A 96 -0.83 -10.39 6.05
N PHE A 97 -0.63 -9.21 5.49
CA PHE A 97 0.15 -9.03 4.26
C PHE A 97 1.35 -8.16 4.56
N THR A 98 2.54 -8.66 4.25
CA THR A 98 3.80 -7.94 4.48
C THR A 98 4.58 -7.81 3.20
N GLY A 99 5.36 -6.76 3.10
CA GLY A 99 6.20 -6.54 1.94
C GLY A 99 7.03 -5.28 2.07
N ASN A 100 7.61 -4.86 0.96
CA ASN A 100 8.41 -3.65 0.86
C ASN A 100 7.90 -2.82 -0.30
N ALA A 101 7.79 -1.52 -0.10
CA ALA A 101 7.33 -0.59 -1.12
C ALA A 101 8.24 0.63 -1.19
N PHE A 102 8.42 1.15 -2.40
CA PHE A 102 9.28 2.33 -2.60
C PHE A 102 8.60 3.59 -2.08
N PRO A 103 9.36 4.53 -1.50
CA PRO A 103 8.79 5.76 -1.00
C PRO A 103 8.27 6.64 -2.14
N VAL A 104 7.31 7.51 -1.82
CA VAL A 104 6.75 8.50 -2.74
C VAL A 104 6.83 9.87 -2.10
N ALA A 105 6.86 10.92 -2.94
CA ALA A 105 6.87 12.29 -2.44
C ALA A 105 5.46 12.69 -2.03
N PRO A 106 5.22 13.03 -0.75
CA PRO A 106 3.90 13.50 -0.33
C PRO A 106 3.58 14.86 -0.93
N THR A 107 2.28 15.13 -1.11
CA THR A 107 1.81 16.42 -1.57
C THR A 107 1.75 17.39 -0.39
N ALA A 108 2.37 18.55 -0.54
CA ALA A 108 2.33 19.59 0.47
C ALA A 108 1.24 20.60 0.11
N GLY A 109 0.34 20.88 1.05
CA GLY A 109 -0.71 21.86 0.86
C GLY A 109 -2.11 21.28 0.94
N GLY A 110 -3.09 22.13 0.74
CA GLY A 110 -4.50 21.76 0.80
C GLY A 110 -5.40 22.93 0.43
N THR A 111 -6.69 22.71 0.56
CA THR A 111 -7.72 23.72 0.24
C THR A 111 -8.52 24.05 1.50
N ALA A 112 -8.61 25.34 1.84
CA ALA A 112 -9.45 25.77 2.96
C ALA A 112 -10.93 25.66 2.57
N PRO A 113 -11.83 25.28 3.48
CA PRO A 113 -11.61 24.90 4.88
C PRO A 113 -11.34 23.40 5.08
N ASP A 114 -11.04 22.65 4.04
CA ASP A 114 -10.91 21.21 4.10
C ASP A 114 -9.62 20.78 4.82
N ALA A 115 -9.64 19.60 5.40
CA ALA A 115 -8.44 18.98 5.96
C ALA A 115 -7.45 18.66 4.83
N GLN A 116 -6.16 18.74 5.12
CA GLN A 116 -5.15 18.32 4.16
C GLN A 116 -5.14 16.80 4.07
N THR A 117 -5.29 16.29 2.85
CA THR A 117 -5.30 14.86 2.58
C THR A 117 -4.35 14.53 1.44
N ASP A 118 -3.97 13.27 1.32
CA ASP A 118 -3.15 12.81 0.22
C ASP A 118 -3.45 11.35 -0.11
N SER A 119 -3.14 10.95 -1.33
CA SER A 119 -3.25 9.57 -1.78
C SER A 119 -1.91 9.15 -2.34
N TRP A 120 -1.37 8.05 -1.82
CA TRP A 120 -0.08 7.51 -2.25
C TRP A 120 -0.27 6.20 -2.97
N SER A 121 0.43 6.03 -4.09
CA SER A 121 0.54 4.76 -4.79
C SER A 121 1.99 4.32 -4.75
N MET A 122 2.30 3.37 -3.88
CA MET A 122 3.67 2.90 -3.67
C MET A 122 3.88 1.57 -4.39
N LEU A 123 4.86 1.53 -5.29
CA LEU A 123 5.20 0.29 -5.98
C LEU A 123 5.94 -0.64 -5.04
N CYS A 124 5.49 -1.90 -4.99
CA CYS A 124 6.16 -2.92 -4.19
C CYS A 124 7.43 -3.39 -4.91
N SER A 125 8.53 -3.48 -4.17
CA SER A 125 9.80 -3.93 -4.71
C SER A 125 9.85 -5.44 -4.94
N THR A 126 9.05 -6.18 -4.17
CA THR A 126 8.96 -7.65 -4.27
C THR A 126 7.50 -8.06 -4.10
N THR A 127 7.21 -9.32 -4.44
CA THR A 127 5.87 -9.87 -4.22
C THR A 127 5.55 -9.87 -2.72
N PRO A 128 4.44 -9.27 -2.29
CA PRO A 128 4.06 -9.30 -0.87
C PRO A 128 3.80 -10.73 -0.39
N VAL A 129 4.07 -10.96 0.88
CA VAL A 129 3.84 -12.26 1.51
C VAL A 129 2.56 -12.20 2.32
N ALA A 130 1.65 -13.14 2.06
CA ALA A 130 0.42 -13.28 2.81
C ALA A 130 0.57 -14.39 3.85
N THR A 131 0.14 -14.11 5.08
CA THR A 131 0.12 -15.10 6.16
C THR A 131 -1.31 -15.24 6.65
N PHE A 132 -1.83 -16.46 6.60
CA PHE A 132 -3.20 -16.77 7.00
C PHE A 132 -3.18 -17.76 8.16
N SER A 133 -4.10 -17.57 9.11
CA SER A 133 -4.21 -18.46 10.26
C SER A 133 -5.65 -18.79 10.61
#